data_019b4fdb39cea97293cd7b6b853a26c0
#
_entry.id   019b4fdb39cea97293cd7b6b853a26c0
#
_cell.length_a   1.000
_cell.length_b   1.000
_cell.length_c   1.000
_cell.angle_alpha   90.00
_cell.angle_beta   90.00
_cell.angle_gamma   90.00
#
_symmetry.space_group_name_H-M   'P 1'
#
loop_
_entity.id
_entity.type
_entity.pdbx_description
1 polymer ?
#
loop_
_entity_poly.entity_id
_entity_poly.type
_entity_poly.pdbx_seq_one_letter_code
_entity_poly.pdbx_strand_id
1 'polypeptide(L)'
;MAFFGLMALLGTYVGVIPVLLGMLLLPVMRGAGVRAVRFVLAVTVGLLAFLIFDGTSEGFKLAAASSGAFGGGTLVVLGAAIAFLTLTCIDRYLRGRRPAGTTGASELRLALMISIGIGLHNLGEGLAIGSAYAVGELALGAFLVIGFTLHNTTEGLAIIAPLARRRTPLLTLLGLGLIAGAPAILGAVIGAGVDNREVSALLLGVGVGAIIQVVIQIAPSLRTQGRSDLDPMVLVASVSEYS
;
A
#
# COMPACT_ATOMS: atom_id res chain seq x y z
N MET A 1 -20.22 -14.25 15.97
CA MET A 1 -20.16 -12.80 16.30
C MET A 1 -18.82 -12.41 16.92
N ALA A 2 -18.35 -13.05 18.01
CA ALA A 2 -17.08 -12.70 18.66
C ALA A 2 -15.84 -12.81 17.74
N PHE A 3 -15.76 -13.83 16.88
CA PHE A 3 -14.66 -14.04 15.96
C PHE A 3 -14.53 -12.91 14.93
N PHE A 4 -15.61 -12.50 14.29
CA PHE A 4 -15.58 -11.37 13.34
C PHE A 4 -15.26 -10.04 14.04
N GLY A 5 -15.70 -9.86 15.28
CA GLY A 5 -15.30 -8.70 16.09
C GLY A 5 -13.80 -8.68 16.38
N LEU A 6 -13.22 -9.84 16.69
CA LEU A 6 -11.76 -9.98 16.85
C LEU A 6 -11.00 -9.65 15.56
N MET A 7 -11.48 -10.14 14.41
CA MET A 7 -10.88 -9.84 13.11
C MET A 7 -10.96 -8.35 12.77
N ALA A 8 -12.06 -7.69 13.07
CA ALA A 8 -12.19 -6.24 12.90
C ALA A 8 -11.20 -5.47 13.81
N LEU A 9 -11.00 -5.91 15.05
CA LEU A 9 -9.99 -5.35 15.95
C LEU A 9 -8.57 -5.56 15.42
N LEU A 10 -8.23 -6.75 14.95
CA LEU A 10 -6.93 -7.04 14.35
C LEU A 10 -6.70 -6.20 13.10
N GLY A 11 -7.68 -6.08 12.20
CA GLY A 11 -7.60 -5.21 11.03
C GLY A 11 -7.40 -3.74 11.41
N THR A 12 -8.02 -3.27 12.48
CA THR A 12 -7.80 -1.91 13.02
C THR A 12 -6.39 -1.77 13.58
N TYR A 13 -5.93 -2.75 14.34
CA TYR A 13 -4.60 -2.77 14.94
C TYR A 13 -3.50 -2.79 13.89
N VAL A 14 -3.66 -3.57 12.84
CA VAL A 14 -2.65 -3.74 11.77
C VAL A 14 -2.70 -2.61 10.73
N GLY A 15 -3.91 -2.21 10.32
CA GLY A 15 -4.07 -1.22 9.24
C GLY A 15 -4.11 0.22 9.75
N VAL A 16 -5.08 0.54 10.61
CA VAL A 16 -5.36 1.95 10.96
C VAL A 16 -4.31 2.53 11.90
N ILE A 17 -4.02 1.83 12.99
CA ILE A 17 -3.12 2.36 14.04
C ILE A 17 -1.71 2.60 13.53
N PRO A 18 -1.03 1.66 12.84
CA PRO A 18 0.33 1.86 12.38
C PRO A 18 0.43 2.96 11.32
N VAL A 19 -0.50 3.00 10.37
CA VAL A 19 -0.55 4.08 9.35
C VAL A 19 -0.65 5.44 10.02
N LEU A 20 -1.57 5.61 10.98
CA LEU A 20 -1.71 6.87 11.70
C LEU A 20 -0.47 7.20 12.55
N LEU A 21 0.18 6.21 13.18
CA LEU A 21 1.44 6.40 13.89
C LEU A 21 2.56 6.88 12.96
N GLY A 22 2.69 6.29 11.77
CA GLY A 22 3.61 6.75 10.74
C GLY A 22 3.31 8.20 10.33
N MET A 23 2.04 8.54 10.18
CA MET A 23 1.62 9.90 9.81
C MET A 23 1.85 10.95 10.92
N LEU A 24 1.90 10.56 12.19
CA LEU A 24 2.27 11.45 13.30
C LEU A 24 3.69 12.00 13.17
N LEU A 25 4.55 11.40 12.36
CA LEU A 25 5.90 11.88 12.09
C LEU A 25 5.94 13.07 11.11
N LEU A 26 4.80 13.58 10.63
CA LEU A 26 4.73 14.76 9.76
C LEU A 26 5.48 15.99 10.31
N PRO A 27 5.42 16.35 11.61
CA PRO A 27 6.21 17.46 12.14
C PRO A 27 7.72 17.24 11.99
N VAL A 28 8.19 16.01 12.20
CA VAL A 28 9.59 15.61 12.00
C VAL A 28 9.97 15.76 10.53
N MET A 29 9.12 15.28 9.64
CA MET A 29 9.32 15.39 8.18
C MET A 29 9.35 16.86 7.71
N ARG A 30 8.59 17.74 8.34
CA ARG A 30 8.62 19.21 8.04
C ARG A 30 9.96 19.85 8.40
N GLY A 31 10.58 19.41 9.47
CA GLY A 31 11.93 19.85 9.87
C GLY A 31 13.05 19.19 9.08
N ALA A 32 12.74 18.11 8.38
CA ALA A 32 13.71 17.34 7.62
C ALA A 32 14.10 18.06 6.32
N GLY A 33 15.38 18.01 5.97
CA GLY A 33 15.87 18.51 4.70
C GLY A 33 15.34 17.68 3.51
N VAL A 34 15.45 18.25 2.31
CA VAL A 34 15.00 17.58 1.05
C VAL A 34 15.60 16.18 0.89
N ARG A 35 16.85 16.00 1.29
CA ARG A 35 17.56 14.70 1.23
C ARG A 35 16.87 13.66 2.10
N ALA A 36 16.48 14.00 3.32
CA ALA A 36 15.78 13.07 4.23
C ALA A 36 14.40 12.68 3.71
N VAL A 37 13.64 13.63 3.13
CA VAL A 37 12.32 13.33 2.53
C VAL A 37 12.50 12.38 1.34
N ARG A 38 13.50 12.60 0.49
CA ARG A 38 13.81 11.70 -0.64
C ARG A 38 14.24 10.33 -0.16
N PHE A 39 15.09 10.26 0.85
CA PHE A 39 15.50 8.98 1.43
C PHE A 39 14.31 8.17 1.92
N VAL A 40 13.38 8.79 2.65
CA VAL A 40 12.13 8.13 3.08
C VAL A 40 11.30 7.65 1.89
N LEU A 41 11.15 8.48 0.85
CA LEU A 41 10.44 8.07 -0.37
C LEU A 41 11.13 6.90 -1.09
N ALA A 42 12.48 6.91 -1.14
CA ALA A 42 13.24 5.82 -1.75
C ALA A 42 13.08 4.50 -0.96
N VAL A 43 13.17 4.56 0.36
CA VAL A 43 12.90 3.41 1.25
C VAL A 43 11.48 2.90 1.03
N THR A 44 10.50 3.80 0.96
CA THR A 44 9.10 3.43 0.68
C THR A 44 8.95 2.70 -0.65
N VAL A 45 9.57 3.22 -1.73
CA VAL A 45 9.52 2.53 -3.04
C VAL A 45 10.17 1.15 -2.96
N GLY A 46 11.27 1.00 -2.22
CA GLY A 46 11.92 -0.29 -2.00
C GLY A 46 11.01 -1.27 -1.27
N LEU A 47 10.33 -0.83 -0.20
CA LEU A 47 9.35 -1.65 0.53
C LEU A 47 8.15 -2.02 -0.33
N LEU A 48 7.60 -1.07 -1.08
CA LEU A 48 6.49 -1.33 -2.01
C LEU A 48 6.89 -2.31 -3.11
N ALA A 49 8.12 -2.23 -3.63
CA ALA A 49 8.65 -3.20 -4.60
C ALA A 49 8.75 -4.61 -4.00
N PHE A 50 9.19 -4.73 -2.74
CA PHE A 50 9.18 -6.00 -2.02
C PHE A 50 7.75 -6.54 -1.88
N LEU A 51 6.78 -5.71 -1.51
CA LEU A 51 5.37 -6.11 -1.38
C LEU A 51 4.73 -6.54 -2.70
N ILE A 52 5.13 -5.94 -3.83
CA ILE A 52 4.72 -6.39 -5.18
C ILE A 52 5.19 -7.84 -5.39
N PHE A 53 6.44 -8.12 -5.06
CA PHE A 53 7.00 -9.47 -5.22
C PHE A 53 6.32 -10.47 -4.28
N ASP A 54 6.19 -10.14 -3.00
CA ASP A 54 5.59 -10.99 -1.98
C ASP A 54 4.11 -11.27 -2.27
N GLY A 55 3.30 -10.25 -2.51
CA GLY A 55 1.89 -10.39 -2.85
C GLY A 55 1.64 -11.14 -4.16
N THR A 56 2.53 -10.97 -5.15
CA THR A 56 2.48 -11.73 -6.40
C THR A 56 2.77 -13.21 -6.14
N SER A 57 3.83 -13.50 -5.38
CA SER A 57 4.22 -14.87 -5.02
C SER A 57 3.10 -15.59 -4.27
N GLU A 58 2.52 -14.94 -3.26
CA GLU A 58 1.44 -15.53 -2.47
C GLU A 58 0.16 -15.70 -3.29
N GLY A 59 -0.18 -14.72 -4.11
CA GLY A 59 -1.30 -14.82 -5.05
C GLY A 59 -1.17 -16.02 -5.98
N PHE A 60 0.02 -16.28 -6.55
CA PHE A 60 0.27 -17.43 -7.40
C PHE A 60 0.25 -18.75 -6.64
N LYS A 61 0.71 -18.81 -5.38
CA LYS A 61 0.61 -20.01 -4.54
C LYS A 61 -0.85 -20.37 -4.26
N LEU A 62 -1.68 -19.41 -3.85
CA LEU A 62 -3.11 -19.61 -3.65
C LEU A 62 -3.80 -20.07 -4.94
N ALA A 63 -3.42 -19.46 -6.02
CA ALA A 63 -3.87 -19.78 -7.34
C ALA A 63 -3.55 -21.24 -7.75
N ALA A 64 -2.32 -21.69 -7.53
CA ALA A 64 -1.87 -23.05 -7.83
C ALA A 64 -2.57 -24.10 -6.96
N ALA A 65 -3.00 -23.72 -5.76
CA ALA A 65 -3.73 -24.58 -4.83
C ALA A 65 -5.24 -24.64 -5.11
N SER A 66 -5.76 -23.86 -6.09
CA SER A 66 -7.15 -23.88 -6.50
C SER A 66 -7.35 -24.82 -7.70
N SER A 67 -8.43 -25.60 -7.68
CA SER A 67 -8.80 -26.52 -8.77
C SER A 67 -9.74 -25.88 -9.81
N GLY A 68 -9.89 -24.57 -9.78
CA GLY A 68 -10.87 -23.84 -10.58
C GLY A 68 -10.54 -23.75 -12.07
N ALA A 69 -11.58 -23.63 -12.89
CA ALA A 69 -11.50 -23.61 -14.35
C ALA A 69 -10.72 -22.43 -14.94
N PHE A 70 -10.51 -21.37 -14.17
CA PHE A 70 -9.81 -20.14 -14.62
C PHE A 70 -8.31 -20.10 -14.31
N GLY A 71 -7.69 -21.25 -13.95
CA GLY A 71 -6.26 -21.34 -13.68
C GLY A 71 -5.78 -20.15 -12.85
N GLY A 72 -5.67 -20.35 -11.55
CA GLY A 72 -5.58 -19.29 -10.52
C GLY A 72 -4.63 -18.12 -10.79
N GLY A 73 -3.52 -18.31 -11.52
CA GLY A 73 -2.61 -17.22 -11.89
C GLY A 73 -3.26 -16.12 -12.73
N THR A 74 -4.24 -16.46 -13.57
CA THR A 74 -5.00 -15.51 -14.38
C THR A 74 -5.78 -14.52 -13.51
N LEU A 75 -6.32 -14.96 -12.35
CA LEU A 75 -7.07 -14.12 -11.43
C LEU A 75 -6.15 -13.07 -10.76
N VAL A 76 -4.93 -13.45 -10.40
CA VAL A 76 -3.93 -12.50 -9.86
C VAL A 76 -3.62 -11.41 -10.89
N VAL A 77 -3.34 -11.80 -12.14
CA VAL A 77 -3.05 -10.86 -13.23
C VAL A 77 -4.26 -10.00 -13.53
N LEU A 78 -5.46 -10.56 -13.56
CA LEU A 78 -6.70 -9.84 -13.80
C LEU A 78 -6.95 -8.80 -12.70
N GLY A 79 -6.81 -9.20 -11.42
CA GLY A 79 -6.95 -8.29 -10.28
C GLY A 79 -5.94 -7.14 -10.35
N ALA A 80 -4.68 -7.46 -10.66
CA ALA A 80 -3.63 -6.45 -10.81
C ALA A 80 -3.92 -5.48 -11.96
N ALA A 81 -4.37 -5.99 -13.12
CA ALA A 81 -4.72 -5.16 -14.27
C ALA A 81 -5.93 -4.25 -13.95
N ILE A 82 -6.97 -4.78 -13.31
CA ILE A 82 -8.16 -4.00 -12.93
C ILE A 82 -7.78 -2.85 -12.00
N ALA A 83 -7.04 -3.13 -10.93
CA ALA A 83 -6.64 -2.11 -9.97
C ALA A 83 -5.72 -1.06 -10.60
N PHE A 84 -4.70 -1.50 -11.33
CA PHE A 84 -3.77 -0.61 -12.02
C PHE A 84 -4.48 0.33 -13.00
N LEU A 85 -5.34 -0.21 -13.86
CA LEU A 85 -6.08 0.58 -14.85
C LEU A 85 -7.08 1.52 -14.20
N THR A 86 -7.82 1.05 -13.19
CA THR A 86 -8.79 1.86 -12.45
C THR A 86 -8.11 3.06 -11.78
N LEU A 87 -7.01 2.83 -11.05
CA LEU A 87 -6.28 3.91 -10.40
C LEU A 87 -5.62 4.85 -11.41
N THR A 88 -5.12 4.33 -12.54
CA THR A 88 -4.60 5.15 -13.63
C THR A 88 -5.70 6.04 -14.23
N CYS A 89 -6.89 5.51 -14.44
CA CYS A 89 -8.04 6.29 -14.93
C CYS A 89 -8.45 7.36 -13.91
N ILE A 90 -8.53 7.02 -12.63
CA ILE A 90 -8.84 7.98 -11.57
C ILE A 90 -7.79 9.10 -11.52
N ASP A 91 -6.50 8.76 -11.58
CA ASP A 91 -5.43 9.75 -11.56
C ASP A 91 -5.51 10.69 -12.78
N ARG A 92 -5.72 10.14 -13.98
CA ARG A 92 -5.91 10.95 -15.21
C ARG A 92 -7.13 11.86 -15.13
N TYR A 93 -8.25 11.33 -14.62
CA TYR A 93 -9.48 12.12 -14.44
C TYR A 93 -9.27 13.28 -13.46
N LEU A 94 -8.61 13.02 -12.34
CA LEU A 94 -8.27 14.04 -11.35
C LEU A 94 -7.27 15.07 -11.89
N ARG A 95 -6.37 14.68 -12.79
CA ARG A 95 -5.45 15.61 -13.48
C ARG A 95 -6.20 16.50 -14.47
N GLY A 96 -7.09 15.94 -15.28
CA GLY A 96 -7.80 16.68 -16.33
C GLY A 96 -8.78 17.75 -15.85
N ARG A 97 -9.21 17.68 -14.59
CA ARG A 97 -10.17 18.64 -13.98
C ARG A 97 -9.56 19.89 -13.38
N ARG A 98 -8.24 20.11 -13.48
CA ARG A 98 -7.58 21.23 -12.76
C ARG A 98 -6.90 22.23 -13.69
N PRO A 99 -7.00 23.56 -13.38
CA PRO A 99 -6.21 24.58 -14.07
C PRO A 99 -4.71 24.34 -13.87
N ALA A 100 -3.93 24.54 -14.92
CA ALA A 100 -2.48 24.49 -14.89
C ALA A 100 -1.97 25.56 -13.88
N GLY A 101 -1.13 25.17 -12.91
CA GLY A 101 -0.42 26.11 -12.05
C GLY A 101 -0.59 25.95 -10.54
N THR A 102 -1.40 25.01 -10.03
CA THR A 102 -1.57 24.83 -8.57
C THR A 102 -0.67 23.72 -8.01
N THR A 103 0.56 24.07 -7.60
CA THR A 103 1.54 23.12 -7.02
C THR A 103 1.01 22.39 -5.77
N GLY A 104 0.37 23.09 -4.83
CA GLY A 104 -0.14 22.45 -3.62
C GLY A 104 -1.29 21.46 -3.84
N ALA A 105 -2.01 21.58 -4.95
CA ALA A 105 -3.05 20.61 -5.31
C ALA A 105 -2.48 19.29 -5.87
N SER A 106 -1.26 19.31 -6.42
CA SER A 106 -0.58 18.11 -6.92
C SER A 106 -0.06 17.23 -5.78
N GLU A 107 0.44 17.83 -4.69
CA GLU A 107 0.94 17.14 -3.49
C GLU A 107 -0.19 16.38 -2.76
N LEU A 108 -1.32 17.05 -2.53
CA LEU A 108 -2.47 16.40 -1.89
C LEU A 108 -3.06 15.27 -2.75
N ARG A 109 -3.10 15.47 -4.07
CA ARG A 109 -3.54 14.40 -4.98
C ARG A 109 -2.59 13.21 -4.93
N LEU A 110 -1.28 13.45 -4.93
CA LEU A 110 -0.29 12.37 -4.81
C LEU A 110 -0.49 11.62 -3.50
N ALA A 111 -0.64 12.33 -2.36
CA ALA A 111 -0.92 11.71 -1.08
C ALA A 111 -2.23 10.89 -1.10
N LEU A 112 -3.30 11.41 -1.73
CA LEU A 112 -4.57 10.69 -1.87
C LEU A 112 -4.41 9.42 -2.72
N MET A 113 -3.69 9.48 -3.83
CA MET A 113 -3.47 8.30 -4.69
C MET A 113 -2.61 7.25 -3.98
N ILE A 114 -1.60 7.69 -3.22
CA ILE A 114 -0.81 6.81 -2.35
C ILE A 114 -1.73 6.15 -1.31
N SER A 115 -2.59 6.92 -0.63
CA SER A 115 -3.52 6.39 0.37
C SER A 115 -4.51 5.38 -0.22
N ILE A 116 -5.04 5.62 -1.42
CA ILE A 116 -5.94 4.67 -2.10
C ILE A 116 -5.18 3.39 -2.47
N GLY A 117 -3.99 3.52 -3.04
CA GLY A 117 -3.16 2.37 -3.43
C GLY A 117 -2.81 1.49 -2.23
N ILE A 118 -2.32 2.11 -1.15
CA ILE A 118 -2.04 1.45 0.13
C ILE A 118 -3.31 0.81 0.70
N GLY A 119 -4.46 1.49 0.66
CA GLY A 119 -5.72 0.94 1.15
C GLY A 119 -6.16 -0.33 0.43
N LEU A 120 -6.00 -0.38 -0.90
CA LEU A 120 -6.29 -1.59 -1.67
C LEU A 120 -5.31 -2.73 -1.35
N HIS A 121 -4.04 -2.40 -1.07
CA HIS A 121 -3.07 -3.37 -0.60
C HIS A 121 -3.43 -3.90 0.79
N ASN A 122 -3.73 -3.02 1.73
CA ASN A 122 -4.10 -3.36 3.10
C ASN A 122 -5.40 -4.20 3.18
N LEU A 123 -6.29 -4.06 2.20
CA LEU A 123 -7.42 -4.98 2.03
C LEU A 123 -6.93 -6.43 1.84
N GLY A 124 -5.91 -6.63 1.01
CA GLY A 124 -5.28 -7.93 0.78
C GLY A 124 -4.58 -8.48 2.03
N GLU A 125 -3.88 -7.64 2.77
CA GLU A 125 -3.22 -8.03 4.03
C GLU A 125 -4.23 -8.45 5.10
N GLY A 126 -5.28 -7.66 5.26
CA GLY A 126 -6.39 -8.03 6.15
C GLY A 126 -6.98 -9.38 5.77
N LEU A 127 -7.22 -9.59 4.47
CA LEU A 127 -7.74 -10.87 3.95
C LEU A 127 -6.80 -12.04 4.34
N ALA A 128 -5.49 -11.88 4.18
CA ALA A 128 -4.51 -12.92 4.54
C ALA A 128 -4.55 -13.23 6.05
N ILE A 129 -4.62 -12.21 6.91
CA ILE A 129 -4.78 -12.40 8.36
C ILE A 129 -6.08 -13.14 8.68
N GLY A 130 -7.20 -12.67 8.15
CA GLY A 130 -8.51 -13.26 8.40
C GLY A 130 -8.58 -14.73 7.99
N SER A 131 -8.03 -15.05 6.80
CA SER A 131 -7.97 -16.42 6.29
C SER A 131 -7.07 -17.32 7.14
N ALA A 132 -5.88 -16.84 7.57
CA ALA A 132 -4.97 -17.61 8.41
C ALA A 132 -5.63 -18.00 9.75
N TYR A 133 -6.31 -17.06 10.40
CA TYR A 133 -7.03 -17.34 11.64
C TYR A 133 -8.27 -18.22 11.42
N ALA A 134 -8.95 -18.11 10.29
CA ALA A 134 -10.14 -18.94 9.98
C ALA A 134 -9.78 -20.43 9.82
N VAL A 135 -8.61 -20.73 9.25
CA VAL A 135 -8.14 -22.11 9.07
C VAL A 135 -7.34 -22.63 10.29
N GLY A 136 -7.22 -21.84 11.36
CA GLY A 136 -6.53 -22.23 12.60
C GLY A 136 -5.01 -22.11 12.56
N GLU A 137 -4.43 -21.48 11.53
CA GLU A 137 -2.99 -21.22 11.39
C GLU A 137 -2.55 -20.04 12.26
N LEU A 138 -2.64 -20.21 13.59
CA LEU A 138 -2.42 -19.13 14.55
C LEU A 138 -1.01 -18.54 14.50
N ALA A 139 0.02 -19.37 14.28
CA ALA A 139 1.41 -18.93 14.17
C ALA A 139 1.62 -18.05 12.94
N LEU A 140 1.06 -18.45 11.79
CA LEU A 140 1.08 -17.65 10.56
C LEU A 140 0.33 -16.34 10.76
N GLY A 141 -0.88 -16.38 11.32
CA GLY A 141 -1.68 -15.18 11.60
C GLY A 141 -0.93 -14.18 12.49
N ALA A 142 -0.27 -14.66 13.55
CA ALA A 142 0.54 -13.81 14.45
C ALA A 142 1.76 -13.22 13.73
N PHE A 143 2.44 -14.00 12.90
CA PHE A 143 3.56 -13.51 12.07
C PHE A 143 3.13 -12.40 11.12
N LEU A 144 2.00 -12.58 10.42
CA LEU A 144 1.42 -11.57 9.51
C LEU A 144 1.05 -10.29 10.27
N VAL A 145 0.43 -10.41 11.45
CA VAL A 145 0.07 -9.24 12.28
C VAL A 145 1.30 -8.43 12.63
N ILE A 146 2.39 -9.06 13.06
CA ILE A 146 3.64 -8.36 13.42
C ILE A 146 4.27 -7.72 12.18
N GLY A 147 4.42 -8.47 11.10
CA GLY A 147 5.04 -8.00 9.86
C GLY A 147 4.31 -6.82 9.27
N PHE A 148 2.99 -6.92 9.13
CA PHE A 148 2.16 -5.87 8.55
C PHE A 148 2.08 -4.63 9.45
N THR A 149 2.03 -4.78 10.77
CA THR A 149 2.10 -3.63 11.69
C THR A 149 3.37 -2.81 11.50
N LEU A 150 4.51 -3.47 11.31
CA LEU A 150 5.79 -2.78 11.12
C LEU A 150 5.84 -2.00 9.82
N HIS A 151 5.48 -2.61 8.69
CA HIS A 151 5.58 -1.90 7.41
C HIS A 151 4.46 -0.89 7.19
N ASN A 152 3.26 -1.11 7.71
CA ASN A 152 2.17 -0.13 7.64
C ASN A 152 2.50 1.18 8.36
N THR A 153 3.38 1.13 9.37
CA THR A 153 3.94 2.36 9.96
C THR A 153 4.79 3.14 8.95
N THR A 154 5.56 2.46 8.10
CA THR A 154 6.36 3.12 7.05
C THR A 154 5.49 3.60 5.89
N GLU A 155 4.37 2.96 5.61
CA GLU A 155 3.38 3.43 4.65
C GLU A 155 2.74 4.75 5.07
N GLY A 156 2.49 4.93 6.38
CA GLY A 156 2.08 6.22 6.93
C GLY A 156 3.06 7.35 6.60
N LEU A 157 4.37 7.08 6.63
CA LEU A 157 5.40 8.03 6.19
C LEU A 157 5.32 8.33 4.70
N ALA A 158 5.01 7.33 3.86
CA ALA A 158 4.83 7.53 2.43
C ALA A 158 3.70 8.51 2.10
N ILE A 159 2.58 8.40 2.82
CA ILE A 159 1.42 9.27 2.63
C ILE A 159 1.76 10.72 2.95
N ILE A 160 2.52 10.96 4.02
CA ILE A 160 2.85 12.33 4.45
C ILE A 160 4.06 12.93 3.73
N ALA A 161 4.90 12.14 3.10
CA ALA A 161 6.11 12.62 2.44
C ALA A 161 5.83 13.72 1.39
N PRO A 162 4.83 13.61 0.49
CA PRO A 162 4.46 14.70 -0.41
C PRO A 162 3.94 15.94 0.32
N LEU A 163 3.41 15.78 1.53
CA LEU A 163 2.78 16.83 2.33
C LEU A 163 3.77 17.53 3.29
N ALA A 164 5.03 17.08 3.36
CA ALA A 164 6.03 17.59 4.32
C ALA A 164 6.21 19.11 4.28
N ARG A 165 6.04 19.74 3.11
CA ARG A 165 6.18 21.18 2.91
C ARG A 165 4.86 21.95 2.93
N ARG A 166 3.74 21.26 3.19
CA ARG A 166 2.40 21.84 3.19
C ARG A 166 1.80 21.84 4.59
N ARG A 167 1.08 22.92 4.92
CA ARG A 167 0.19 22.93 6.09
C ARG A 167 -1.10 22.18 5.69
N THR A 168 -1.21 20.95 6.15
CA THR A 168 -2.39 20.10 5.87
C THR A 168 -3.25 20.03 7.13
N PRO A 169 -4.57 20.28 7.05
CA PRO A 169 -5.48 20.16 8.18
C PRO A 169 -5.48 18.73 8.75
N LEU A 170 -5.62 18.61 10.06
CA LEU A 170 -5.64 17.32 10.75
C LEU A 170 -6.74 16.38 10.20
N LEU A 171 -7.92 16.95 9.93
CA LEU A 171 -9.04 16.18 9.37
C LEU A 171 -8.70 15.54 8.00
N THR A 172 -7.94 16.26 7.17
CA THR A 172 -7.45 15.73 5.89
C THR A 172 -6.45 14.59 6.10
N LEU A 173 -5.54 14.74 7.08
CA LEU A 173 -4.59 13.68 7.43
C LEU A 173 -5.30 12.44 7.96
N LEU A 174 -6.27 12.61 8.86
CA LEU A 174 -7.08 11.51 9.36
C LEU A 174 -7.85 10.82 8.23
N GLY A 175 -8.43 11.58 7.30
CA GLY A 175 -9.11 11.04 6.13
C GLY A 175 -8.20 10.20 5.25
N LEU A 176 -6.97 10.69 4.96
CA LEU A 176 -5.96 9.95 4.19
C LEU A 176 -5.55 8.66 4.92
N GLY A 177 -5.31 8.73 6.22
CA GLY A 177 -4.94 7.57 7.03
C GLY A 177 -6.05 6.53 7.10
N LEU A 178 -7.32 6.95 7.19
CA LEU A 178 -8.47 6.03 7.15
C LEU A 178 -8.66 5.39 5.77
N ILE A 179 -8.48 6.15 4.69
CA ILE A 179 -8.52 5.59 3.32
C ILE A 179 -7.47 4.49 3.17
N ALA A 180 -6.28 4.69 3.73
CA ALA A 180 -5.19 3.73 3.66
C ALA A 180 -5.38 2.55 4.64
N GLY A 181 -5.77 2.80 5.89
CA GLY A 181 -5.77 1.77 6.92
C GLY A 181 -7.08 1.00 7.07
N ALA A 182 -8.24 1.64 6.89
CA ALA A 182 -9.53 1.00 7.14
C ALA A 182 -9.86 -0.20 6.22
N PRO A 183 -9.39 -0.27 4.97
CA PRO A 183 -9.61 -1.46 4.14
C PRO A 183 -9.06 -2.76 4.74
N ALA A 184 -8.01 -2.71 5.59
CA ALA A 184 -7.52 -3.89 6.32
C ALA A 184 -8.59 -4.51 7.23
N ILE A 185 -9.48 -3.69 7.81
CA ILE A 185 -10.59 -4.16 8.63
C ILE A 185 -11.55 -5.00 7.80
N LEU A 186 -11.92 -4.48 6.62
CA LEU A 186 -12.80 -5.18 5.68
C LEU A 186 -12.15 -6.48 5.21
N GLY A 187 -10.86 -6.43 4.86
CA GLY A 187 -10.09 -7.60 4.46
C GLY A 187 -10.08 -8.68 5.54
N ALA A 188 -9.80 -8.33 6.80
CA ALA A 188 -9.75 -9.28 7.90
C ALA A 188 -11.13 -9.94 8.17
N VAL A 189 -12.21 -9.17 8.09
CA VAL A 189 -13.55 -9.69 8.26
C VAL A 189 -13.95 -10.59 7.08
N ILE A 190 -13.66 -10.18 5.84
CA ILE A 190 -13.95 -10.97 4.64
C ILE A 190 -13.13 -12.27 4.67
N GLY A 191 -11.81 -12.18 4.91
CA GLY A 191 -10.91 -13.34 4.97
C GLY A 191 -11.32 -14.36 6.03
N ALA A 192 -11.89 -13.90 7.13
CA ALA A 192 -12.42 -14.76 8.18
C ALA A 192 -13.71 -15.51 7.80
N GLY A 193 -14.43 -15.04 6.78
CA GLY A 193 -15.73 -15.62 6.37
C GLY A 193 -15.72 -16.26 4.98
N VAL A 194 -14.69 -16.01 4.18
CA VAL A 194 -14.62 -16.47 2.78
C VAL A 194 -13.48 -17.47 2.64
N ASP A 195 -13.78 -18.75 2.67
CA ASP A 195 -12.85 -19.82 2.32
C ASP A 195 -12.88 -20.06 0.79
N ASN A 196 -12.46 -19.04 0.04
CA ASN A 196 -12.38 -19.13 -1.42
C ASN A 196 -11.03 -18.61 -1.93
N ARG A 197 -10.15 -19.55 -2.28
CA ARG A 197 -8.79 -19.26 -2.76
C ARG A 197 -8.76 -18.41 -4.02
N GLU A 198 -9.75 -18.53 -4.88
CA GLU A 198 -9.84 -17.77 -6.13
C GLU A 198 -10.13 -16.29 -5.84
N VAL A 199 -11.07 -16.01 -4.94
CA VAL A 199 -11.37 -14.64 -4.47
C VAL A 199 -10.14 -14.03 -3.78
N SER A 200 -9.46 -14.80 -2.94
CA SER A 200 -8.22 -14.36 -2.27
C SER A 200 -7.12 -14.04 -3.27
N ALA A 201 -6.90 -14.90 -4.28
CA ALA A 201 -5.93 -14.65 -5.35
C ALA A 201 -6.25 -13.39 -6.16
N LEU A 202 -7.53 -13.17 -6.50
CA LEU A 202 -7.98 -11.96 -7.18
C LEU A 202 -7.71 -10.71 -6.35
N LEU A 203 -8.06 -10.73 -5.06
CA LEU A 203 -7.89 -9.57 -4.15
C LEU A 203 -6.41 -9.26 -3.89
N LEU A 204 -5.56 -10.29 -3.76
CA LEU A 204 -4.10 -10.08 -3.71
C LEU A 204 -3.59 -9.44 -5.00
N GLY A 205 -4.07 -9.90 -6.16
CA GLY A 205 -3.79 -9.26 -7.43
C GLY A 205 -4.20 -7.78 -7.44
N VAL A 206 -5.39 -7.45 -6.95
CA VAL A 206 -5.85 -6.05 -6.81
C VAL A 206 -4.87 -5.23 -5.96
N GLY A 207 -4.41 -5.76 -4.83
CA GLY A 207 -3.39 -5.13 -3.99
C GLY A 207 -2.09 -4.87 -4.75
N VAL A 208 -1.57 -5.89 -5.43
CA VAL A 208 -0.34 -5.79 -6.24
C VAL A 208 -0.46 -4.71 -7.32
N GLY A 209 -1.55 -4.71 -8.09
CA GLY A 209 -1.77 -3.72 -9.14
C GLY A 209 -1.88 -2.29 -8.61
N ALA A 210 -2.49 -2.13 -7.43
CA ALA A 210 -2.58 -0.85 -6.75
C ALA A 210 -1.20 -0.32 -6.33
N ILE A 211 -0.34 -1.18 -5.75
CA ILE A 211 1.02 -0.81 -5.36
C ILE A 211 1.87 -0.46 -6.59
N ILE A 212 1.81 -1.22 -7.67
CA ILE A 212 2.52 -0.91 -8.92
C ILE A 212 2.17 0.51 -9.38
N GLN A 213 0.88 0.88 -9.34
CA GLN A 213 0.43 2.22 -9.72
C GLN A 213 1.00 3.30 -8.79
N VAL A 214 1.05 3.05 -7.48
CA VAL A 214 1.63 3.98 -6.50
C VAL A 214 3.13 4.17 -6.75
N VAL A 215 3.87 3.10 -6.97
CA VAL A 215 5.32 3.15 -7.28
C VAL A 215 5.57 4.00 -8.53
N ILE A 216 4.79 3.80 -9.61
CA ILE A 216 4.91 4.60 -10.84
C ILE A 216 4.62 6.08 -10.58
N GLN A 217 3.72 6.42 -9.66
CA GLN A 217 3.42 7.81 -9.32
C GLN A 217 4.50 8.48 -8.46
N ILE A 218 5.15 7.73 -7.56
CA ILE A 218 6.20 8.25 -6.68
C ILE A 218 7.53 8.38 -7.42
N ALA A 219 7.86 7.45 -8.31
CA ALA A 219 9.15 7.37 -8.99
C ALA A 219 9.62 8.69 -9.66
N PRO A 220 8.77 9.48 -10.34
CA PRO A 220 9.18 10.77 -10.89
C PRO A 220 9.63 11.78 -9.83
N SER A 221 9.05 11.75 -8.62
CA SER A 221 9.41 12.64 -7.52
C SER A 221 10.85 12.43 -7.03
N LEU A 222 11.41 11.27 -7.30
CA LEU A 222 12.78 10.89 -6.97
C LEU A 222 13.77 11.33 -8.05
N ARG A 223 13.32 11.48 -9.30
CA ARG A 223 14.16 11.88 -10.44
C ARG A 223 14.34 13.39 -10.59
N THR A 224 13.46 14.20 -10.05
CA THR A 224 13.37 15.64 -10.34
C THR A 224 14.23 16.47 -9.40
N GLN A 225 15.56 16.42 -9.48
CA GLN A 225 16.47 17.56 -9.31
C GLN A 225 17.94 17.11 -9.25
N GLY A 226 18.70 17.55 -10.26
CA GLY A 226 20.14 17.82 -10.12
C GLY A 226 21.05 16.60 -10.06
N ARG A 227 21.71 16.43 -11.13
CA ARG A 227 22.96 15.69 -11.37
C ARG A 227 24.04 16.14 -10.38
N SER A 228 23.99 15.71 -9.14
CA SER A 228 25.18 15.68 -8.24
C SER A 228 24.81 14.98 -6.94
N ASP A 229 25.68 14.07 -6.57
CA ASP A 229 25.78 13.34 -5.31
C ASP A 229 24.88 12.10 -5.19
N LEU A 230 25.53 10.97 -5.03
CA LEU A 230 25.07 9.64 -4.62
C LEU A 230 23.60 9.59 -4.17
N ASP A 231 22.71 9.50 -5.14
CA ASP A 231 21.27 9.35 -4.86
C ASP A 231 21.10 7.93 -4.27
N PRO A 232 20.62 7.77 -3.02
CA PRO A 232 20.37 6.46 -2.43
C PRO A 232 19.54 5.52 -3.32
N MET A 233 18.72 6.10 -4.23
CA MET A 233 18.00 5.33 -5.23
C MET A 233 18.89 4.76 -6.34
N VAL A 234 19.96 5.42 -6.69
CA VAL A 234 20.93 4.85 -7.65
C VAL A 234 21.60 3.62 -7.02
N LEU A 235 21.83 3.64 -5.71
CA LEU A 235 22.33 2.48 -4.97
C LEU A 235 21.31 1.35 -4.90
N VAL A 236 20.04 1.63 -4.64
CA VAL A 236 18.98 0.60 -4.60
C VAL A 236 18.68 0.06 -6.01
N ALA A 237 18.63 0.92 -7.02
CA ALA A 237 18.45 0.50 -8.41
C ALA A 237 19.65 -0.29 -8.94
N SER A 238 20.88 0.09 -8.57
CA SER A 238 22.08 -0.65 -8.97
C SER A 238 22.18 -2.03 -8.32
N VAL A 239 21.63 -2.21 -7.12
CA VAL A 239 21.57 -3.55 -6.48
C VAL A 239 20.57 -4.45 -7.20
N SER A 240 19.49 -3.90 -7.79
CA SER A 240 18.52 -4.69 -8.56
C SER A 240 18.99 -5.07 -9.97
N GLU A 241 20.04 -4.43 -10.50
CA GLU A 241 20.61 -4.80 -11.80
C GLU A 241 21.65 -5.95 -11.71
N TYR A 242 22.05 -6.33 -10.50
CA TYR A 242 23.03 -7.40 -10.26
C TYR A 242 22.42 -8.65 -9.61
N SER A 243 21.08 -8.75 -9.52
CA SER A 243 20.33 -9.95 -9.09
C SER A 243 19.54 -10.52 -10.24
#